data_97a5cfa69b83ce54d1806c505ca3bda4
#
_entry.id   97a5cfa69b83ce54d1806c505ca3bda4
#
_cell.length_a   1.000
_cell.length_b   1.000
_cell.length_c   1.000
_cell.angle_alpha   90.00
_cell.angle_beta   90.00
_cell.angle_gamma   90.00
#
_symmetry.space_group_name_H-M   'P 1'
#
loop_
_entity.id
_entity.type
_entity.pdbx_description
1 polymer ?
#
loop_
_entity_poly.entity_id
_entity_poly.type
_entity_poly.pdbx_seq_one_letter_code
_entity_poly.pdbx_strand_id
1 'polypeptide(L)'
;MDLLYSSTRNSEKKITASQAILKGLADDGGLFVPESIPALDVSIEELSKMSYQQVAYEVMKLFLTDFTEEELKNCINRAYDSKFDTTEIAPLKFADGAYYLELFHGSTIAFKDMALSILPHLLITSAKKNNVKNEIVILTATSGDTGKAAMAGFADVEGTQIIVFYPKNGVSPIQEKQMLTQKGANTHVVGIHGNFDQAQSAVKAMFNDKALAETMDAAGYQFSSANSINIGRLVPQIVYYVYAYSKLFAQGVVAKDEKINIVVPTGNFGNILAAFYAKNMGLPVAKLICASNENKVLYDFFTTGEYNKNREFILTNSPSMDILISSNLERLIYRIAGNDANKNAQLMASLAKDGKYTVTPEMKEELSVFYGNYTSEKETAEVIKKLYEDTGYIIDTHTAVAAGVYDKYKEATGDTATKTVIASTASPFKFTRSVMDAIDPKYDSMTDFELVDELSKLGNVKVPNAIEEIRDAKILHNTVCDVDQMENTVKKMLGVQ
;
A
#
# COMPACT_ATOMS: atom_id res chain seq x y z
N MET A 1 8.36 -16.64 -23.69
CA MET A 1 7.76 -15.36 -24.14
C MET A 1 7.61 -14.49 -22.92
N ASP A 2 7.95 -13.22 -23.06
CA ASP A 2 7.80 -12.29 -21.95
C ASP A 2 6.33 -12.01 -21.67
N LEU A 3 5.97 -11.86 -20.38
CA LEU A 3 4.65 -11.42 -19.97
C LEU A 3 4.53 -9.92 -20.27
N LEU A 4 3.62 -9.56 -21.15
CA LEU A 4 3.41 -8.16 -21.53
C LEU A 4 2.30 -7.50 -20.71
N TYR A 5 2.35 -6.20 -20.67
CA TYR A 5 1.42 -5.34 -19.92
C TYR A 5 0.69 -4.40 -20.86
N SER A 6 -0.58 -4.17 -20.60
CA SER A 6 -1.40 -3.20 -21.32
C SER A 6 -2.17 -2.30 -20.34
N SER A 7 -2.72 -1.20 -20.87
CA SER A 7 -3.61 -0.35 -20.10
C SER A 7 -4.97 -1.02 -19.86
N THR A 8 -5.55 -0.81 -18.69
CA THR A 8 -6.93 -1.20 -18.38
C THR A 8 -7.98 -0.51 -19.28
N ARG A 9 -7.61 0.55 -20.02
CA ARG A 9 -8.52 1.32 -20.89
C ARG A 9 -8.20 1.18 -22.36
N ASN A 10 -7.02 0.67 -22.71
CA ASN A 10 -6.61 0.35 -24.08
C ASN A 10 -5.62 -0.81 -24.09
N SER A 11 -6.03 -1.96 -24.61
CA SER A 11 -5.21 -3.18 -24.65
C SER A 11 -4.38 -3.35 -25.91
N GLU A 12 -4.43 -2.41 -26.87
CA GLU A 12 -3.68 -2.52 -28.14
C GLU A 12 -2.18 -2.34 -27.96
N LYS A 13 -1.78 -1.37 -27.12
CA LYS A 13 -0.36 -1.11 -26.85
C LYS A 13 0.13 -2.00 -25.71
N LYS A 14 1.08 -2.85 -26.04
CA LYS A 14 1.71 -3.77 -25.09
C LYS A 14 3.15 -3.33 -24.81
N ILE A 15 3.54 -3.40 -23.56
CA ILE A 15 4.88 -3.03 -23.08
C ILE A 15 5.42 -4.08 -22.12
N THR A 16 6.73 -4.08 -21.87
CA THR A 16 7.35 -4.98 -20.90
C THR A 16 7.08 -4.53 -19.46
N ALA A 17 7.39 -5.38 -18.48
CA ALA A 17 7.24 -5.05 -17.07
C ALA A 17 8.12 -3.85 -16.67
N SER A 18 9.38 -3.79 -17.12
CA SER A 18 10.28 -2.67 -16.83
C SER A 18 9.74 -1.35 -17.38
N GLN A 19 9.17 -1.36 -18.59
CA GLN A 19 8.54 -0.18 -19.19
C GLN A 19 7.30 0.27 -18.41
N ALA A 20 6.47 -0.69 -17.95
CA ALA A 20 5.29 -0.40 -17.16
C ALA A 20 5.62 0.20 -15.78
N ILE A 21 6.67 -0.34 -15.11
CA ILE A 21 7.17 0.18 -13.83
C ILE A 21 7.72 1.61 -14.01
N LEU A 22 8.54 1.83 -15.01
CA LEU A 22 9.17 3.12 -15.28
C LEU A 22 8.13 4.20 -15.59
N LYS A 23 7.12 3.85 -16.38
CA LYS A 23 6.05 4.75 -16.76
C LYS A 23 5.03 5.00 -15.63
N GLY A 24 4.75 3.99 -14.83
CA GLY A 24 3.85 4.03 -13.68
C GLY A 24 2.36 4.12 -14.03
N LEU A 25 1.97 4.91 -15.03
CA LEU A 25 0.60 5.13 -15.48
C LEU A 25 0.57 5.11 -17.02
N ALA A 26 -0.50 4.61 -17.63
CA ALA A 26 -0.67 4.63 -19.06
C ALA A 26 -1.06 6.03 -19.59
N ASP A 27 -0.77 6.31 -20.87
CA ASP A 27 -1.03 7.60 -21.51
C ASP A 27 -2.51 7.98 -21.56
N ASP A 28 -3.39 6.98 -21.54
CA ASP A 28 -4.84 7.13 -21.52
C ASP A 28 -5.43 7.28 -20.09
N GLY A 29 -4.55 7.33 -19.08
CA GLY A 29 -4.91 7.40 -17.67
C GLY A 29 -5.36 6.06 -17.08
N GLY A 30 -5.30 4.97 -17.83
CA GLY A 30 -5.54 3.61 -17.36
C GLY A 30 -4.34 3.04 -16.59
N LEU A 31 -4.57 1.94 -15.90
CA LEU A 31 -3.55 1.28 -15.08
C LEU A 31 -2.93 0.11 -15.85
N PHE A 32 -1.63 -0.09 -15.71
CA PHE A 32 -0.98 -1.25 -16.31
C PHE A 32 -1.39 -2.54 -15.60
N VAL A 33 -1.78 -3.54 -16.42
CA VAL A 33 -2.11 -4.90 -15.99
C VAL A 33 -1.36 -5.92 -16.85
N PRO A 34 -0.91 -7.06 -16.30
CA PRO A 34 -0.34 -8.13 -17.11
C PRO A 34 -1.43 -8.74 -17.99
N GLU A 35 -1.07 -9.25 -19.16
CA GLU A 35 -2.02 -9.93 -20.08
C GLU A 35 -2.75 -11.10 -19.41
N SER A 36 -2.03 -11.83 -18.56
CA SER A 36 -2.58 -12.92 -17.73
C SER A 36 -1.95 -12.87 -16.33
N ILE A 37 -2.64 -13.46 -15.36
CA ILE A 37 -2.04 -13.72 -14.04
C ILE A 37 -1.37 -15.10 -14.13
N PRO A 38 -0.03 -15.19 -13.99
CA PRO A 38 0.67 -16.45 -14.09
C PRO A 38 0.35 -17.37 -12.90
N ALA A 39 0.34 -18.68 -13.12
CA ALA A 39 0.26 -19.65 -12.04
C ALA A 39 1.59 -19.76 -11.30
N LEU A 40 1.54 -20.08 -10.00
CA LEU A 40 2.73 -20.47 -9.25
C LEU A 40 3.32 -21.72 -9.87
N ASP A 41 4.63 -21.72 -10.10
CA ASP A 41 5.38 -22.82 -10.69
C ASP A 41 6.21 -23.60 -9.65
N VAL A 42 6.08 -23.25 -8.38
CA VAL A 42 6.75 -23.87 -7.23
C VAL A 42 5.70 -24.41 -6.26
N SER A 43 5.91 -25.61 -5.76
CA SER A 43 4.99 -26.26 -4.81
C SER A 43 4.98 -25.57 -3.45
N ILE A 44 3.88 -25.75 -2.70
CA ILE A 44 3.77 -25.18 -1.34
C ILE A 44 4.80 -25.83 -0.39
N GLU A 45 5.13 -27.11 -0.60
CA GLU A 45 6.15 -27.82 0.16
C GLU A 45 7.54 -27.23 -0.03
N GLU A 46 7.87 -26.74 -1.23
CA GLU A 46 9.12 -26.05 -1.50
C GLU A 46 9.10 -24.63 -0.94
N LEU A 47 8.04 -23.85 -1.21
CA LEU A 47 7.86 -22.50 -0.69
C LEU A 47 7.93 -22.44 0.85
N SER A 48 7.42 -23.48 1.54
CA SER A 48 7.40 -23.54 3.01
C SER A 48 8.79 -23.54 3.66
N LYS A 49 9.82 -23.96 2.91
CA LYS A 49 11.22 -24.03 3.34
C LYS A 49 12.02 -22.76 3.01
N MET A 50 11.43 -21.86 2.24
CA MET A 50 12.09 -20.67 1.73
C MET A 50 12.03 -19.49 2.72
N SER A 51 13.05 -18.64 2.65
CA SER A 51 13.02 -17.32 3.26
C SER A 51 12.05 -16.38 2.52
N TYR A 52 11.73 -15.23 3.12
CA TYR A 52 10.90 -14.21 2.45
C TYR A 52 11.49 -13.80 1.09
N GLN A 53 12.82 -13.57 1.04
CA GLN A 53 13.51 -13.15 -0.17
C GLN A 53 13.45 -14.21 -1.27
N GLN A 54 13.53 -15.49 -0.91
CA GLN A 54 13.41 -16.59 -1.86
C GLN A 54 11.98 -16.69 -2.41
N VAL A 55 10.95 -16.60 -1.55
CA VAL A 55 9.54 -16.55 -1.99
C VAL A 55 9.31 -15.33 -2.87
N ALA A 56 9.90 -14.17 -2.52
CA ALA A 56 9.79 -12.95 -3.32
C ALA A 56 10.32 -13.16 -4.74
N TYR A 57 11.46 -13.85 -4.89
CA TYR A 57 12.00 -14.16 -6.20
C TYR A 57 11.06 -15.09 -7.00
N GLU A 58 10.58 -16.17 -6.38
CA GLU A 58 9.69 -17.14 -7.06
C GLU A 58 8.39 -16.50 -7.54
N VAL A 59 7.82 -15.58 -6.77
CA VAL A 59 6.60 -14.85 -7.15
C VAL A 59 6.90 -13.79 -8.21
N MET A 60 7.89 -12.94 -7.95
CA MET A 60 8.12 -11.75 -8.79
C MET A 60 8.70 -12.09 -10.16
N LYS A 61 9.50 -13.15 -10.31
CA LYS A 61 10.03 -13.63 -11.61
C LYS A 61 8.91 -13.92 -12.62
N LEU A 62 7.72 -14.34 -12.14
CA LEU A 62 6.58 -14.65 -12.99
C LEU A 62 5.91 -13.41 -13.59
N PHE A 63 6.03 -12.27 -12.93
CA PHE A 63 5.50 -11.00 -13.39
C PHE A 63 6.53 -10.11 -14.08
N LEU A 64 7.78 -10.15 -13.64
CA LEU A 64 8.87 -9.28 -14.11
C LEU A 64 9.79 -10.07 -15.05
N THR A 65 9.22 -10.64 -16.11
CA THR A 65 9.89 -11.60 -16.99
C THR A 65 11.02 -11.02 -17.84
N ASP A 66 11.06 -9.71 -18.02
CA ASP A 66 12.15 -9.01 -18.70
C ASP A 66 13.32 -8.63 -17.78
N PHE A 67 13.22 -8.93 -16.45
CA PHE A 67 14.34 -8.84 -15.53
C PHE A 67 15.14 -10.14 -15.52
N THR A 68 16.46 -10.02 -15.49
CA THR A 68 17.30 -11.22 -15.26
C THR A 68 17.20 -11.67 -13.80
N GLU A 69 17.56 -12.93 -13.54
CA GLU A 69 17.62 -13.47 -12.18
C GLU A 69 18.50 -12.60 -11.25
N GLU A 70 19.69 -12.20 -11.75
CA GLU A 70 20.63 -11.36 -11.00
C GLU A 70 20.03 -10.00 -10.67
N GLU A 71 19.43 -9.31 -11.64
CA GLU A 71 18.78 -8.03 -11.47
C GLU A 71 17.68 -8.09 -10.41
N LEU A 72 16.80 -9.10 -10.51
CA LEU A 72 15.67 -9.25 -9.60
C LEU A 72 16.11 -9.62 -8.19
N LYS A 73 17.04 -10.56 -8.03
CA LYS A 73 17.62 -10.92 -6.73
C LYS A 73 18.34 -9.74 -6.07
N ASN A 74 19.07 -8.94 -6.87
CA ASN A 74 19.69 -7.72 -6.34
C ASN A 74 18.64 -6.72 -5.82
N CYS A 75 17.57 -6.47 -6.55
CA CYS A 75 16.46 -5.62 -6.08
C CYS A 75 15.85 -6.14 -4.77
N ILE A 76 15.57 -7.44 -4.69
CA ILE A 76 14.96 -8.10 -3.54
C ILE A 76 15.88 -8.00 -2.31
N ASN A 77 17.15 -8.35 -2.46
CA ASN A 77 18.10 -8.36 -1.33
C ASN A 77 18.40 -6.96 -0.78
N ARG A 78 18.36 -5.93 -1.63
CA ARG A 78 18.52 -4.54 -1.20
C ARG A 78 17.27 -3.97 -0.55
N ALA A 79 16.11 -4.52 -0.85
CA ALA A 79 14.83 -4.11 -0.29
C ALA A 79 14.56 -4.74 1.07
N TYR A 80 14.69 -6.06 1.16
CA TYR A 80 14.31 -6.86 2.33
C TYR A 80 15.56 -7.32 3.10
N ASP A 81 16.18 -6.38 3.77
CA ASP A 81 17.43 -6.55 4.54
C ASP A 81 17.22 -6.16 6.02
N SER A 82 18.28 -5.78 6.69
CA SER A 82 18.29 -5.35 8.09
C SER A 82 17.52 -4.04 8.39
N LYS A 83 16.92 -3.41 7.38
CA LYS A 83 15.94 -2.32 7.57
C LYS A 83 14.62 -2.83 8.16
N PHE A 84 14.36 -4.13 8.03
CA PHE A 84 13.26 -4.80 8.73
C PHE A 84 13.78 -5.33 10.08
N ASP A 85 13.02 -5.13 11.14
CA ASP A 85 13.41 -5.49 12.49
C ASP A 85 13.23 -6.98 12.82
N THR A 86 12.77 -7.77 11.85
CA THR A 86 12.68 -9.23 11.89
C THR A 86 13.18 -9.88 10.61
N THR A 87 13.85 -11.01 10.73
CA THR A 87 14.32 -11.80 9.59
C THR A 87 13.19 -12.47 8.80
N GLU A 88 12.01 -12.62 9.41
CA GLU A 88 10.82 -13.16 8.75
C GLU A 88 10.17 -12.14 7.81
N ILE A 89 10.50 -10.85 7.91
CA ILE A 89 9.98 -9.72 7.14
C ILE A 89 8.47 -9.48 7.37
N ALA A 90 7.66 -10.54 7.28
CA ALA A 90 6.20 -10.51 7.46
C ALA A 90 5.76 -11.70 8.33
N PRO A 91 6.02 -11.67 9.65
CA PRO A 91 5.65 -12.75 10.55
C PRO A 91 4.13 -12.85 10.76
N LEU A 92 3.72 -14.04 11.22
CA LEU A 92 2.33 -14.31 11.59
C LEU A 92 2.20 -14.38 13.12
N LYS A 93 1.25 -13.63 13.66
CA LYS A 93 0.89 -13.66 15.08
C LYS A 93 -0.52 -14.24 15.25
N PHE A 94 -0.65 -15.34 15.99
CA PHE A 94 -1.97 -15.89 16.32
C PHE A 94 -2.57 -15.16 17.53
N ALA A 95 -3.79 -14.65 17.38
CA ALA A 95 -4.58 -14.06 18.45
C ALA A 95 -6.08 -14.16 18.12
N ASP A 96 -6.91 -14.39 19.10
CA ASP A 96 -8.38 -14.44 19.01
C ASP A 96 -8.93 -15.23 17.81
N GLY A 97 -8.35 -16.40 17.56
CA GLY A 97 -8.79 -17.31 16.49
C GLY A 97 -8.38 -16.92 15.06
N ALA A 98 -7.58 -15.88 14.88
CA ALA A 98 -7.07 -15.45 13.57
C ALA A 98 -5.54 -15.32 13.57
N TYR A 99 -4.95 -15.34 12.37
CA TYR A 99 -3.53 -15.13 12.15
C TYR A 99 -3.31 -13.71 11.61
N TYR A 100 -2.70 -12.86 12.41
CA TYR A 100 -2.35 -11.49 12.03
C TYR A 100 -1.04 -11.50 11.26
N LEU A 101 -1.09 -11.15 9.99
CA LEU A 101 0.09 -10.99 9.13
C LEU A 101 0.67 -9.61 9.35
N GLU A 102 1.73 -9.53 10.15
CA GLU A 102 2.36 -8.27 10.53
C GLU A 102 3.21 -7.72 9.39
N LEU A 103 2.71 -6.70 8.70
CA LEU A 103 3.33 -6.07 7.53
C LEU A 103 4.07 -4.77 7.89
N PHE A 104 4.36 -4.54 9.17
CA PHE A 104 4.82 -3.26 9.69
C PHE A 104 6.23 -3.31 10.31
N HIS A 105 7.04 -4.28 9.96
CA HIS A 105 8.40 -4.44 10.48
C HIS A 105 9.47 -3.64 9.72
N GLY A 106 9.08 -2.87 8.71
CA GLY A 106 9.97 -2.03 7.91
C GLY A 106 10.25 -0.66 8.53
N SER A 107 11.03 0.14 7.81
CA SER A 107 11.58 1.44 8.27
C SER A 107 10.54 2.48 8.66
N THR A 108 9.29 2.35 8.26
CA THR A 108 8.22 3.31 8.59
C THR A 108 7.06 2.69 9.35
N ILE A 109 7.24 1.44 9.76
CA ILE A 109 6.31 0.66 10.57
C ILE A 109 4.88 0.59 9.99
N ALA A 110 4.79 0.48 8.65
CA ALA A 110 3.54 0.27 7.93
C ALA A 110 3.76 -0.60 6.68
N PHE A 111 2.70 -1.29 6.21
CA PHE A 111 2.75 -2.22 5.07
C PHE A 111 3.28 -1.60 3.77
N LYS A 112 3.23 -0.29 3.67
CA LYS A 112 3.75 0.43 2.50
C LYS A 112 5.23 0.19 2.27
N ASP A 113 5.99 -0.10 3.33
CA ASP A 113 7.40 -0.48 3.26
C ASP A 113 7.62 -1.75 2.43
N MET A 114 6.67 -2.70 2.46
CA MET A 114 6.77 -3.95 1.70
C MET A 114 6.93 -3.73 0.19
N ALA A 115 6.38 -2.65 -0.34
CA ALA A 115 6.48 -2.31 -1.76
C ALA A 115 7.41 -1.11 -2.02
N LEU A 116 7.47 -0.13 -1.11
CA LEU A 116 8.29 1.06 -1.29
C LEU A 116 9.77 0.83 -1.01
N SER A 117 10.14 -0.21 -0.27
CA SER A 117 11.55 -0.60 -0.12
C SER A 117 12.14 -1.17 -1.41
N ILE A 118 11.35 -1.84 -2.25
CA ILE A 118 11.84 -2.44 -3.49
C ILE A 118 11.63 -1.56 -4.72
N LEU A 119 10.61 -0.72 -4.75
CA LEU A 119 10.26 0.10 -5.91
C LEU A 119 11.44 0.94 -6.45
N PRO A 120 12.27 1.61 -5.62
CA PRO A 120 13.42 2.37 -6.12
C PRO A 120 14.38 1.50 -6.94
N HIS A 121 14.66 0.29 -6.46
CA HIS A 121 15.57 -0.64 -7.13
C HIS A 121 14.98 -1.17 -8.44
N LEU A 122 13.67 -1.46 -8.46
CA LEU A 122 12.96 -1.83 -9.69
C LEU A 122 12.96 -0.67 -10.70
N LEU A 123 12.74 0.58 -10.26
CA LEU A 123 12.76 1.77 -11.12
C LEU A 123 14.13 2.00 -11.75
N ILE A 124 15.21 1.96 -10.98
CA ILE A 124 16.56 2.16 -11.47
C ILE A 124 16.97 1.04 -12.44
N THR A 125 16.64 -0.21 -12.12
CA THR A 125 16.86 -1.33 -13.02
C THR A 125 16.07 -1.16 -14.31
N SER A 126 14.80 -0.74 -14.22
CA SER A 126 13.94 -0.44 -15.37
C SER A 126 14.50 0.68 -16.22
N ALA A 127 15.00 1.77 -15.62
CA ALA A 127 15.62 2.88 -16.33
C ALA A 127 16.85 2.42 -17.12
N LYS A 128 17.73 1.64 -16.51
CA LYS A 128 18.92 1.07 -17.17
C LYS A 128 18.52 0.18 -18.35
N LYS A 129 17.54 -0.69 -18.19
CA LYS A 129 17.04 -1.60 -19.25
C LYS A 129 16.45 -0.84 -20.44
N ASN A 130 15.85 0.31 -20.20
CA ASN A 130 15.22 1.14 -21.22
C ASN A 130 16.12 2.29 -21.69
N ASN A 131 17.41 2.26 -21.36
CA ASN A 131 18.42 3.27 -21.75
C ASN A 131 18.06 4.71 -21.33
N VAL A 132 17.29 4.87 -20.25
CA VAL A 132 17.00 6.18 -19.64
C VAL A 132 18.23 6.62 -18.88
N LYS A 133 18.74 7.82 -19.20
CA LYS A 133 19.93 8.41 -18.58
C LYS A 133 19.59 9.46 -17.54
N ASN A 134 18.38 9.96 -17.57
CA ASN A 134 17.90 11.00 -16.66
C ASN A 134 17.79 10.46 -15.25
N GLU A 135 18.07 11.29 -14.28
CA GLU A 135 17.80 11.02 -12.88
C GLU A 135 16.28 11.03 -12.64
N ILE A 136 15.77 10.02 -11.92
CA ILE A 136 14.34 9.87 -11.68
C ILE A 136 13.91 10.74 -10.50
N VAL A 137 13.00 11.67 -10.75
CA VAL A 137 12.43 12.56 -9.72
C VAL A 137 11.04 12.05 -9.33
N ILE A 138 10.92 11.62 -8.08
CA ILE A 138 9.63 11.24 -7.50
C ILE A 138 8.99 12.47 -6.86
N LEU A 139 7.83 12.85 -7.36
CA LEU A 139 6.98 13.85 -6.70
C LEU A 139 5.81 13.15 -6.03
N THR A 140 5.54 13.49 -4.79
CA THR A 140 4.37 12.96 -4.08
C THR A 140 3.76 13.99 -3.16
N ALA A 141 2.42 14.02 -3.11
CA ALA A 141 1.67 14.66 -2.04
C ALA A 141 1.26 13.57 -1.04
N THR A 142 1.31 13.88 0.23
CA THR A 142 1.00 12.93 1.30
C THR A 142 0.16 13.54 2.41
N SER A 143 -0.71 12.71 2.99
CA SER A 143 -1.36 12.98 4.28
C SER A 143 -0.59 12.36 5.46
N GLY A 144 0.66 11.89 5.24
CA GLY A 144 1.55 11.34 6.26
C GLY A 144 2.29 10.07 5.81
N ASP A 145 1.64 8.92 5.80
CA ASP A 145 2.28 7.60 5.69
C ASP A 145 2.97 7.29 4.37
N THR A 146 2.32 7.59 3.25
CA THR A 146 2.87 7.23 1.92
C THR A 146 4.13 8.03 1.61
N GLY A 147 4.12 9.32 1.92
CA GLY A 147 5.28 10.18 1.70
C GLY A 147 6.48 9.74 2.54
N LYS A 148 6.25 9.44 3.83
CA LYS A 148 7.31 8.94 4.71
C LYS A 148 7.89 7.61 4.20
N ALA A 149 7.04 6.65 3.84
CA ALA A 149 7.48 5.36 3.33
C ALA A 149 8.25 5.49 1.99
N ALA A 150 7.79 6.38 1.11
CA ALA A 150 8.49 6.67 -0.14
C ALA A 150 9.86 7.30 0.12
N MET A 151 9.95 8.30 1.01
CA MET A 151 11.24 8.89 1.37
C MET A 151 12.21 7.87 1.95
N ALA A 152 11.76 7.03 2.88
CA ALA A 152 12.61 5.99 3.47
C ALA A 152 13.09 4.97 2.44
N GLY A 153 12.23 4.60 1.48
CA GLY A 153 12.58 3.67 0.41
C GLY A 153 13.57 4.26 -0.61
N PHE A 154 13.41 5.54 -0.95
CA PHE A 154 14.26 6.23 -1.95
C PHE A 154 15.51 6.88 -1.33
N ALA A 155 15.63 6.96 0.00
CA ALA A 155 16.76 7.60 0.66
C ALA A 155 18.09 7.01 0.20
N ASP A 156 18.98 7.88 -0.30
CA ASP A 156 20.32 7.54 -0.79
C ASP A 156 20.36 6.49 -1.92
N VAL A 157 19.25 6.30 -2.64
CA VAL A 157 19.23 5.48 -3.86
C VAL A 157 19.75 6.32 -5.03
N GLU A 158 20.94 5.95 -5.51
CA GLU A 158 21.62 6.63 -6.60
C GLU A 158 20.75 6.70 -7.88
N GLY A 159 20.74 7.85 -8.54
CA GLY A 159 19.93 8.10 -9.75
C GLY A 159 18.48 8.45 -9.44
N THR A 160 18.15 8.77 -8.18
CA THR A 160 16.81 9.22 -7.79
C THR A 160 16.83 10.49 -6.96
N GLN A 161 15.80 11.32 -7.10
CA GLN A 161 15.44 12.40 -6.18
C GLN A 161 14.01 12.16 -5.70
N ILE A 162 13.70 12.49 -4.46
CA ILE A 162 12.34 12.44 -3.95
C ILE A 162 11.94 13.75 -3.28
N ILE A 163 10.82 14.31 -3.71
CA ILE A 163 10.26 15.55 -3.16
C ILE A 163 8.84 15.24 -2.67
N VAL A 164 8.63 15.43 -1.37
CA VAL A 164 7.36 15.16 -0.70
C VAL A 164 6.72 16.46 -0.24
N PHE A 165 5.50 16.68 -0.66
CA PHE A 165 4.66 17.80 -0.21
C PHE A 165 3.63 17.30 0.81
N TYR A 166 3.48 18.02 1.92
CA TYR A 166 2.48 17.72 2.93
C TYR A 166 1.80 18.98 3.43
N PRO A 167 0.50 18.93 3.79
CA PRO A 167 -0.19 20.07 4.37
C PRO A 167 0.38 20.38 5.76
N LYS A 168 0.99 21.54 5.92
CA LYS A 168 1.48 21.98 7.23
C LYS A 168 0.30 22.09 8.20
N ASN A 169 0.38 21.44 9.34
CA ASN A 169 -0.70 21.28 10.32
C ASN A 169 -1.82 20.27 9.89
N GLY A 170 -1.62 19.50 8.82
CA GLY A 170 -2.58 18.50 8.35
C GLY A 170 -2.16 17.04 8.58
N VAL A 171 -1.11 16.81 9.38
CA VAL A 171 -0.59 15.48 9.74
C VAL A 171 -0.34 15.41 11.25
N SER A 172 -0.27 14.19 11.82
CA SER A 172 0.03 14.05 13.24
C SER A 172 1.46 14.51 13.58
N PRO A 173 1.72 14.95 14.83
CA PRO A 173 3.05 15.40 15.24
C PRO A 173 4.14 14.34 15.02
N ILE A 174 3.84 13.06 15.26
CA ILE A 174 4.77 11.95 14.99
C ILE A 174 5.04 11.81 13.50
N GLN A 175 4.01 11.82 12.65
CA GLN A 175 4.17 11.74 11.20
C GLN A 175 4.95 12.93 10.64
N GLU A 176 4.67 14.15 11.10
CA GLU A 176 5.41 15.34 10.69
C GLU A 176 6.89 15.21 11.10
N LYS A 177 7.15 14.84 12.35
CA LYS A 177 8.51 14.65 12.84
C LYS A 177 9.26 13.57 12.07
N GLN A 178 8.61 12.45 11.74
CA GLN A 178 9.18 11.41 10.88
C GLN A 178 9.62 11.94 9.50
N MET A 179 8.84 12.84 8.89
CA MET A 179 9.19 13.44 7.60
C MET A 179 10.32 14.46 7.75
N LEU A 180 10.19 15.39 8.69
CA LEU A 180 11.15 16.50 8.87
C LEU A 180 12.54 16.05 9.35
N THR A 181 12.65 14.85 9.91
CA THR A 181 13.92 14.26 10.36
C THR A 181 14.48 13.21 9.39
N GLN A 182 13.81 12.98 8.25
CA GLN A 182 14.25 11.98 7.27
C GLN A 182 15.66 12.32 6.75
N LYS A 183 16.57 11.36 6.85
CA LYS A 183 17.90 11.43 6.29
C LYS A 183 17.89 10.98 4.82
N GLY A 184 18.91 11.40 4.08
CA GLY A 184 19.14 11.06 2.68
C GLY A 184 19.51 12.30 1.86
N ALA A 185 20.60 12.23 1.12
CA ALA A 185 21.10 13.36 0.32
C ALA A 185 20.15 13.75 -0.82
N ASN A 186 19.31 12.81 -1.25
CA ASN A 186 18.35 12.93 -2.35
C ASN A 186 16.89 13.10 -1.87
N THR A 187 16.66 13.37 -0.56
CA THR A 187 15.32 13.51 0.01
C THR A 187 14.99 14.96 0.31
N HIS A 188 13.79 15.40 -0.08
CA HIS A 188 13.31 16.75 0.12
C HIS A 188 11.88 16.73 0.66
N VAL A 189 11.61 17.53 1.70
CA VAL A 189 10.28 17.67 2.32
C VAL A 189 9.86 19.12 2.31
N VAL A 190 8.63 19.36 1.84
CA VAL A 190 8.07 20.69 1.72
C VAL A 190 6.69 20.75 2.39
N GLY A 191 6.58 21.54 3.43
CA GLY A 191 5.27 21.91 3.98
C GLY A 191 4.55 22.88 3.03
N ILE A 192 3.24 22.72 2.86
CA ILE A 192 2.46 23.68 2.08
C ILE A 192 1.43 24.41 2.95
N HIS A 193 1.19 25.68 2.63
CA HIS A 193 0.03 26.44 3.11
C HIS A 193 -1.19 26.06 2.26
N GLY A 194 -1.82 24.91 2.60
CA GLY A 194 -2.95 24.35 1.88
C GLY A 194 -3.34 22.99 2.46
N ASN A 195 -4.31 22.35 1.84
CA ASN A 195 -4.76 21.01 2.21
C ASN A 195 -4.17 19.92 1.28
N PHE A 196 -4.44 18.67 1.62
CA PHE A 196 -3.94 17.52 0.86
C PHE A 196 -4.43 17.50 -0.59
N ASP A 197 -5.69 17.85 -0.85
CA ASP A 197 -6.27 17.84 -2.21
C ASP A 197 -5.61 18.89 -3.10
N GLN A 198 -5.28 20.04 -2.54
CA GLN A 198 -4.55 21.10 -3.25
C GLN A 198 -3.13 20.65 -3.58
N ALA A 199 -2.42 20.01 -2.63
CA ALA A 199 -1.10 19.45 -2.88
C ALA A 199 -1.13 18.37 -3.98
N GLN A 200 -2.09 17.46 -3.91
CA GLN A 200 -2.24 16.38 -4.88
C GLN A 200 -2.59 16.91 -6.27
N SER A 201 -3.45 17.93 -6.34
CA SER A 201 -3.82 18.58 -7.60
C SER A 201 -2.63 19.29 -8.25
N ALA A 202 -1.81 19.99 -7.46
CA ALA A 202 -0.60 20.65 -7.95
C ALA A 202 0.44 19.63 -8.44
N VAL A 203 0.66 18.54 -7.73
CA VAL A 203 1.54 17.46 -8.19
C VAL A 203 1.04 16.86 -9.50
N LYS A 204 -0.26 16.59 -9.64
CA LYS A 204 -0.84 16.10 -10.89
C LYS A 204 -0.69 17.11 -12.06
N ALA A 205 -0.83 18.40 -11.78
CA ALA A 205 -0.63 19.44 -12.76
C ALA A 205 0.82 19.43 -13.29
N MET A 206 1.81 19.35 -12.40
CA MET A 206 3.24 19.23 -12.78
C MET A 206 3.51 17.98 -13.63
N PHE A 207 2.92 16.83 -13.33
CA PHE A 207 3.07 15.62 -14.16
C PHE A 207 2.49 15.76 -15.57
N ASN A 208 1.46 16.59 -15.74
CA ASN A 208 0.78 16.79 -17.03
C ASN A 208 1.32 18.00 -17.80
N ASP A 209 2.20 18.79 -17.22
CA ASP A 209 2.79 19.96 -17.86
C ASP A 209 3.95 19.55 -18.79
N LYS A 210 3.70 19.65 -20.11
CA LYS A 210 4.68 19.28 -21.13
C LYS A 210 5.90 20.24 -21.16
N ALA A 211 5.67 21.52 -20.92
CA ALA A 211 6.75 22.51 -20.91
C ALA A 211 7.69 22.27 -19.71
N LEU A 212 7.11 21.96 -18.55
CA LEU A 212 7.89 21.55 -17.40
C LEU A 212 8.65 20.24 -17.67
N ALA A 213 8.00 19.24 -18.26
CA ALA A 213 8.65 17.97 -18.61
C ALA A 213 9.85 18.17 -19.55
N GLU A 214 9.74 19.03 -20.58
CA GLU A 214 10.83 19.37 -21.49
C GLU A 214 11.97 20.11 -20.77
N THR A 215 11.63 21.02 -19.86
CA THR A 215 12.61 21.74 -19.03
C THR A 215 13.40 20.78 -18.13
N MET A 216 12.69 19.84 -17.49
CA MET A 216 13.30 18.84 -16.63
C MET A 216 14.18 17.87 -17.43
N ASP A 217 13.71 17.40 -18.60
CA ASP A 217 14.47 16.53 -19.49
C ASP A 217 15.78 17.19 -19.94
N ALA A 218 15.73 18.46 -20.36
CA ALA A 218 16.91 19.24 -20.72
C ALA A 218 17.92 19.41 -19.58
N ALA A 219 17.44 19.39 -18.33
CA ALA A 219 18.26 19.44 -17.13
C ALA A 219 18.74 18.04 -16.65
N GLY A 220 18.38 16.97 -17.36
CA GLY A 220 18.76 15.59 -17.01
C GLY A 220 17.86 14.91 -15.99
N TYR A 221 16.64 15.39 -15.81
CA TYR A 221 15.66 14.83 -14.88
C TYR A 221 14.43 14.28 -15.61
N GLN A 222 13.81 13.24 -15.03
CA GLN A 222 12.55 12.69 -15.49
C GLN A 222 11.62 12.43 -14.31
N PHE A 223 10.39 12.95 -14.38
CA PHE A 223 9.38 12.65 -13.37
C PHE A 223 8.91 11.20 -13.42
N SER A 224 8.70 10.61 -12.26
CA SER A 224 8.05 9.32 -12.10
C SER A 224 7.21 9.31 -10.82
N SER A 225 6.33 8.32 -10.71
CA SER A 225 5.38 8.21 -9.60
C SER A 225 5.63 6.97 -8.75
N ALA A 226 5.71 7.17 -7.45
CA ALA A 226 5.70 6.11 -6.44
C ALA A 226 4.29 5.80 -5.90
N ASN A 227 3.22 6.24 -6.58
CA ASN A 227 1.85 6.02 -6.16
C ASN A 227 1.46 4.53 -6.19
N SER A 228 0.42 4.16 -5.42
CA SER A 228 -0.05 2.76 -5.31
C SER A 228 -0.52 2.16 -6.63
N ILE A 229 -0.80 2.98 -7.65
CA ILE A 229 -1.20 2.56 -8.99
C ILE A 229 -0.04 2.01 -9.84
N ASN A 230 1.22 2.30 -9.50
CA ASN A 230 2.37 1.73 -10.18
C ASN A 230 2.38 0.20 -9.99
N ILE A 231 2.51 -0.56 -11.09
CA ILE A 231 2.54 -2.03 -11.03
C ILE A 231 3.72 -2.55 -10.19
N GLY A 232 4.83 -1.82 -10.15
CA GLY A 232 5.98 -2.09 -9.29
C GLY A 232 5.68 -1.99 -7.79
N ARG A 233 4.51 -1.44 -7.41
CA ARG A 233 4.00 -1.48 -6.05
C ARG A 233 2.99 -2.60 -5.80
N LEU A 234 2.30 -3.07 -6.84
CA LEU A 234 1.32 -4.16 -6.71
C LEU A 234 2.02 -5.52 -6.60
N VAL A 235 2.94 -5.80 -7.51
CA VAL A 235 3.60 -7.12 -7.61
C VAL A 235 4.30 -7.55 -6.31
N PRO A 236 5.08 -6.70 -5.60
CA PRO A 236 5.69 -7.08 -4.33
C PRO A 236 4.69 -7.44 -3.23
N GLN A 237 3.46 -6.94 -3.30
CA GLN A 237 2.43 -7.23 -2.31
C GLN A 237 1.84 -8.64 -2.45
N ILE A 238 1.94 -9.26 -3.62
CA ILE A 238 1.52 -10.65 -3.82
C ILE A 238 2.39 -11.59 -2.95
N VAL A 239 3.65 -11.25 -2.79
CA VAL A 239 4.66 -12.07 -2.11
C VAL A 239 4.25 -12.42 -0.69
N TYR A 240 3.81 -11.46 0.11
CA TYR A 240 3.54 -11.72 1.53
C TYR A 240 2.30 -12.59 1.76
N TYR A 241 1.36 -12.67 0.83
CA TYR A 241 0.26 -13.63 0.91
C TYR A 241 0.69 -15.05 0.59
N VAL A 242 1.52 -15.23 -0.44
CA VAL A 242 2.12 -16.54 -0.75
C VAL A 242 3.02 -17.00 0.41
N TYR A 243 3.83 -16.08 0.95
CA TYR A 243 4.67 -16.35 2.11
C TYR A 243 3.86 -16.73 3.34
N ALA A 244 2.80 -15.97 3.67
CA ALA A 244 1.94 -16.27 4.81
C ALA A 244 1.32 -17.68 4.72
N TYR A 245 0.76 -18.04 3.57
CA TYR A 245 0.21 -19.36 3.36
C TYR A 245 1.28 -20.46 3.50
N SER A 246 2.47 -20.25 2.93
CA SER A 246 3.59 -21.19 3.04
C SER A 246 4.05 -21.40 4.49
N LYS A 247 3.99 -20.36 5.34
CA LYS A 247 4.32 -20.47 6.76
C LYS A 247 3.22 -21.15 7.57
N LEU A 248 1.95 -20.92 7.27
CA LEU A 248 0.85 -21.67 7.87
C LEU A 248 0.96 -23.17 7.53
N PHE A 249 1.32 -23.51 6.30
CA PHE A 249 1.57 -24.89 5.90
C PHE A 249 2.78 -25.47 6.63
N ALA A 250 3.91 -24.77 6.70
CA ALA A 250 5.11 -25.22 7.42
C ALA A 250 4.85 -25.49 8.90
N GLN A 251 3.97 -24.72 9.53
CA GLN A 251 3.58 -24.86 10.93
C GLN A 251 2.50 -25.93 11.16
N GLY A 252 2.01 -26.58 10.10
CA GLY A 252 0.94 -27.59 10.19
C GLY A 252 -0.44 -26.99 10.53
N VAL A 253 -0.62 -25.70 10.36
CA VAL A 253 -1.89 -24.99 10.62
C VAL A 253 -2.90 -25.29 9.53
N VAL A 254 -2.45 -25.35 8.29
CA VAL A 254 -3.25 -25.71 7.12
C VAL A 254 -2.67 -26.96 6.45
N ALA A 255 -3.55 -27.83 5.94
CA ALA A 255 -3.16 -28.92 5.06
C ALA A 255 -2.91 -28.41 3.64
N LYS A 256 -2.32 -29.25 2.78
CA LYS A 256 -2.16 -28.93 1.37
C LYS A 256 -3.52 -28.66 0.73
N ASP A 257 -3.61 -27.59 -0.03
CA ASP A 257 -4.83 -27.10 -0.72
C ASP A 257 -6.00 -26.73 0.22
N GLU A 258 -5.78 -26.69 1.54
CA GLU A 258 -6.76 -26.18 2.48
C GLU A 258 -6.96 -24.67 2.28
N LYS A 259 -8.19 -24.28 2.02
CA LYS A 259 -8.53 -22.88 1.75
C LYS A 259 -8.53 -22.04 3.01
N ILE A 260 -8.04 -20.82 2.89
CA ILE A 260 -8.06 -19.80 3.95
C ILE A 260 -8.89 -18.58 3.55
N ASN A 261 -9.36 -17.84 4.54
CA ASN A 261 -9.88 -16.49 4.33
C ASN A 261 -8.75 -15.47 4.50
N ILE A 262 -8.81 -14.38 3.76
CA ILE A 262 -7.89 -13.24 3.91
C ILE A 262 -8.73 -11.99 4.14
N VAL A 263 -8.49 -11.29 5.25
CA VAL A 263 -9.15 -10.03 5.62
C VAL A 263 -8.16 -8.88 5.43
N VAL A 264 -8.59 -7.84 4.72
CA VAL A 264 -7.70 -6.72 4.39
C VAL A 264 -8.37 -5.40 4.70
N PRO A 265 -7.77 -4.57 5.59
CA PRO A 265 -8.21 -3.18 5.75
C PRO A 265 -7.91 -2.43 4.45
N THR A 266 -8.95 -1.92 3.79
CA THR A 266 -8.87 -1.55 2.39
C THR A 266 -9.21 -0.06 2.14
N GLY A 267 -8.26 0.66 1.55
CA GLY A 267 -8.44 1.98 0.97
C GLY A 267 -8.30 1.93 -0.56
N ASN A 268 -7.10 2.18 -1.08
CA ASN A 268 -6.81 2.21 -2.53
C ASN A 268 -6.78 0.85 -3.23
N PHE A 269 -7.26 -0.20 -2.60
CA PHE A 269 -7.45 -1.55 -3.15
C PHE A 269 -6.17 -2.30 -3.54
N GLY A 270 -5.00 -1.74 -3.42
CA GLY A 270 -3.74 -2.39 -3.84
C GLY A 270 -3.45 -3.67 -3.08
N ASN A 271 -3.59 -3.64 -1.76
CA ASN A 271 -3.30 -4.77 -0.87
C ASN A 271 -4.25 -5.95 -1.13
N ILE A 272 -5.57 -5.76 -1.11
CA ILE A 272 -6.53 -6.85 -1.36
C ILE A 272 -6.50 -7.33 -2.82
N LEU A 273 -6.17 -6.47 -3.78
CA LEU A 273 -5.93 -6.86 -5.17
C LEU A 273 -4.73 -7.81 -5.29
N ALA A 274 -3.67 -7.58 -4.51
CA ALA A 274 -2.54 -8.51 -4.45
C ALA A 274 -2.95 -9.89 -3.91
N ALA A 275 -3.83 -9.94 -2.90
CA ALA A 275 -4.43 -11.21 -2.45
C ALA A 275 -5.30 -11.87 -3.53
N PHE A 276 -6.04 -11.08 -4.30
CA PHE A 276 -6.80 -11.58 -5.46
C PHE A 276 -5.86 -12.15 -6.54
N TYR A 277 -4.73 -11.50 -6.80
CA TYR A 277 -3.72 -12.04 -7.73
C TYR A 277 -3.12 -13.34 -7.19
N ALA A 278 -2.74 -13.40 -5.91
CA ALA A 278 -2.25 -14.63 -5.28
C ALA A 278 -3.25 -15.79 -5.42
N LYS A 279 -4.55 -15.54 -5.18
CA LYS A 279 -5.61 -16.53 -5.43
C LYS A 279 -5.62 -17.01 -6.88
N ASN A 280 -5.54 -16.10 -7.84
CA ASN A 280 -5.56 -16.44 -9.27
C ASN A 280 -4.25 -17.11 -9.73
N MET A 281 -3.15 -16.99 -8.98
CA MET A 281 -1.92 -17.77 -9.15
C MET A 281 -2.04 -19.20 -8.64
N GLY A 282 -3.15 -19.56 -8.00
CA GLY A 282 -3.41 -20.90 -7.46
C GLY A 282 -3.33 -20.99 -5.93
N LEU A 283 -3.11 -19.90 -5.21
CA LEU A 283 -3.13 -19.92 -3.75
C LEU A 283 -4.54 -20.30 -3.26
N PRO A 284 -4.68 -21.28 -2.32
CA PRO A 284 -5.98 -21.73 -1.86
C PRO A 284 -6.66 -20.68 -0.96
N VAL A 285 -7.45 -19.79 -1.57
CA VAL A 285 -8.19 -18.74 -0.87
C VAL A 285 -9.69 -18.99 -1.04
N ALA A 286 -10.42 -19.05 0.08
CA ALA A 286 -11.87 -19.19 0.11
C ALA A 286 -12.54 -17.84 -0.12
N LYS A 287 -12.30 -16.86 0.74
CA LYS A 287 -12.86 -15.51 0.68
C LYS A 287 -11.78 -14.44 0.83
N LEU A 288 -11.99 -13.33 0.12
CA LEU A 288 -11.29 -12.07 0.27
C LEU A 288 -12.25 -11.10 0.98
N ILE A 289 -11.96 -10.80 2.23
CA ILE A 289 -12.83 -9.98 3.07
C ILE A 289 -12.30 -8.54 3.04
N CYS A 290 -13.04 -7.68 2.35
CA CYS A 290 -12.73 -6.27 2.17
C CYS A 290 -13.30 -5.47 3.34
N ALA A 291 -12.45 -4.99 4.22
CA ALA A 291 -12.85 -4.21 5.37
C ALA A 291 -12.75 -2.70 5.06
N SER A 292 -13.84 -1.98 5.27
CA SER A 292 -13.94 -0.53 5.18
C SER A 292 -14.06 0.11 6.56
N ASN A 293 -13.62 1.36 6.71
CA ASN A 293 -14.01 2.23 7.82
C ASN A 293 -15.35 2.95 7.48
N GLU A 294 -15.66 4.05 8.14
CA GLU A 294 -16.90 4.80 7.88
C GLU A 294 -16.98 5.36 6.46
N ASN A 295 -15.85 5.53 5.74
CA ASN A 295 -15.82 5.78 4.30
C ASN A 295 -16.07 4.48 3.52
N LYS A 296 -17.27 3.95 3.65
CA LYS A 296 -17.66 2.59 3.24
C LYS A 296 -18.02 2.43 1.77
N VAL A 297 -17.39 3.16 0.86
CA VAL A 297 -17.68 3.10 -0.57
C VAL A 297 -17.49 1.68 -1.15
N LEU A 298 -16.48 0.95 -0.67
CA LEU A 298 -16.22 -0.43 -1.12
C LEU A 298 -17.25 -1.41 -0.56
N TYR A 299 -17.65 -1.26 0.71
CA TYR A 299 -18.73 -2.06 1.27
C TYR A 299 -20.01 -1.93 0.46
N ASP A 300 -20.43 -0.69 0.17
CA ASP A 300 -21.63 -0.44 -0.64
C ASP A 300 -21.49 -1.03 -2.05
N PHE A 301 -20.30 -0.90 -2.66
CA PHE A 301 -20.01 -1.49 -3.97
C PHE A 301 -20.14 -3.03 -3.97
N PHE A 302 -19.51 -3.73 -3.05
CA PHE A 302 -19.61 -5.20 -2.99
C PHE A 302 -21.02 -5.69 -2.66
N THR A 303 -21.80 -4.90 -1.95
CA THR A 303 -23.20 -5.23 -1.62
C THR A 303 -24.14 -5.00 -2.81
N THR A 304 -24.02 -3.84 -3.45
CA THR A 304 -25.01 -3.39 -4.47
C THR A 304 -24.56 -3.64 -5.91
N GLY A 305 -23.26 -3.62 -6.18
CA GLY A 305 -22.67 -3.57 -7.52
C GLY A 305 -22.58 -2.16 -8.09
N GLU A 306 -23.03 -1.12 -7.35
CA GLU A 306 -22.86 0.28 -7.71
C GLU A 306 -21.68 0.88 -6.94
N TYR A 307 -20.71 1.44 -7.66
CA TYR A 307 -19.67 2.28 -7.09
C TYR A 307 -20.07 3.74 -7.17
N ASN A 308 -20.14 4.43 -6.03
CA ASN A 308 -20.63 5.80 -5.97
C ASN A 308 -19.75 6.65 -5.04
N LYS A 309 -18.99 7.59 -5.63
CA LYS A 309 -18.13 8.53 -4.89
C LYS A 309 -18.86 9.80 -4.40
N ASN A 310 -20.12 10.01 -4.81
CA ASN A 310 -20.91 11.19 -4.47
C ASN A 310 -21.45 11.05 -3.04
N ARG A 311 -20.57 11.18 -2.08
CA ARG A 311 -20.85 11.07 -0.64
C ARG A 311 -19.94 12.00 0.16
N GLU A 312 -20.30 12.23 1.40
CA GLU A 312 -19.46 12.97 2.34
C GLU A 312 -18.14 12.20 2.61
N PHE A 313 -17.05 12.95 2.70
CA PHE A 313 -15.75 12.43 3.12
C PHE A 313 -15.64 12.56 4.65
N ILE A 314 -15.35 11.46 5.31
CA ILE A 314 -15.25 11.39 6.77
C ILE A 314 -13.79 11.22 7.16
N LEU A 315 -13.27 12.09 8.02
CA LEU A 315 -11.97 11.92 8.63
C LEU A 315 -12.09 10.95 9.82
N THR A 316 -11.30 9.88 9.77
CA THR A 316 -11.31 8.83 10.78
C THR A 316 -9.94 8.65 11.44
N ASN A 317 -9.86 7.80 12.47
CA ASN A 317 -8.59 7.40 13.10
C ASN A 317 -7.87 6.26 12.36
N SER A 318 -8.41 5.83 11.21
CA SER A 318 -7.76 4.90 10.25
C SER A 318 -7.51 5.58 8.88
N PRO A 319 -6.70 6.65 8.84
CA PRO A 319 -6.66 7.61 7.72
C PRO A 319 -6.19 7.02 6.39
N SER A 320 -5.46 5.91 6.38
CA SER A 320 -5.06 5.25 5.13
C SER A 320 -6.24 4.61 4.38
N MET A 321 -7.40 4.50 5.02
CA MET A 321 -8.65 3.97 4.47
C MET A 321 -9.65 5.09 4.13
N ASP A 322 -9.34 6.36 4.44
CA ASP A 322 -10.18 7.52 4.13
C ASP A 322 -10.09 7.83 2.64
N ILE A 323 -11.00 7.23 1.86
CA ILE A 323 -11.03 7.39 0.41
C ILE A 323 -12.47 7.49 -0.11
N LEU A 324 -12.66 8.23 -1.18
CA LEU A 324 -13.88 8.21 -2.01
C LEU A 324 -13.64 7.51 -3.35
N ILE A 325 -12.40 7.49 -3.84
CA ILE A 325 -11.98 6.78 -5.04
C ILE A 325 -10.93 5.74 -4.68
N SER A 326 -11.27 4.48 -4.85
CA SER A 326 -10.37 3.35 -4.63
C SER A 326 -9.63 3.04 -5.93
N SER A 327 -8.41 3.58 -6.08
CA SER A 327 -7.72 3.70 -7.36
C SER A 327 -7.39 2.37 -8.03
N ASN A 328 -6.97 1.34 -7.27
CA ASN A 328 -6.63 0.04 -7.86
C ASN A 328 -7.85 -0.86 -8.11
N LEU A 329 -9.04 -0.45 -7.66
CA LEU A 329 -10.27 -1.18 -7.97
C LEU A 329 -10.49 -1.29 -9.49
N GLU A 330 -10.04 -0.30 -10.27
CA GLU A 330 -10.09 -0.33 -11.73
C GLU A 330 -9.45 -1.60 -12.32
N ARG A 331 -8.38 -2.12 -11.72
CA ARG A 331 -7.76 -3.38 -12.14
C ARG A 331 -8.67 -4.59 -11.92
N LEU A 332 -9.41 -4.61 -10.82
CA LEU A 332 -10.43 -5.64 -10.59
C LEU A 332 -11.58 -5.50 -11.59
N ILE A 333 -12.10 -4.30 -11.80
CA ILE A 333 -13.19 -4.03 -12.74
C ILE A 333 -12.81 -4.50 -14.15
N TYR A 334 -11.58 -4.20 -14.61
CA TYR A 334 -11.05 -4.71 -15.87
C TYR A 334 -11.07 -6.24 -15.94
N ARG A 335 -10.63 -6.93 -14.88
CA ARG A 335 -10.58 -8.39 -14.84
C ARG A 335 -11.96 -9.03 -14.89
N ILE A 336 -12.88 -8.56 -14.04
CA ILE A 336 -14.26 -9.09 -13.99
C ILE A 336 -15.10 -8.70 -15.23
N ALA A 337 -14.67 -7.68 -15.98
CA ALA A 337 -15.23 -7.35 -17.31
C ALA A 337 -14.73 -8.31 -18.41
N GLY A 338 -14.02 -9.39 -18.08
CA GLY A 338 -13.44 -10.32 -19.05
C GLY A 338 -12.20 -9.77 -19.76
N ASN A 339 -11.47 -8.85 -19.14
CA ASN A 339 -10.35 -8.10 -19.71
C ASN A 339 -10.75 -7.19 -20.89
N ASP A 340 -11.99 -6.75 -20.91
CA ASP A 340 -12.50 -5.81 -21.91
C ASP A 340 -12.12 -4.37 -21.54
N ALA A 341 -11.09 -3.84 -22.21
CA ALA A 341 -10.60 -2.48 -21.99
C ALA A 341 -11.65 -1.41 -22.35
N ASN A 342 -12.46 -1.64 -23.38
CA ASN A 342 -13.50 -0.67 -23.79
C ASN A 342 -14.61 -0.58 -22.74
N LYS A 343 -15.07 -1.74 -22.22
CA LYS A 343 -16.06 -1.80 -21.15
C LYS A 343 -15.55 -1.13 -19.88
N ASN A 344 -14.31 -1.42 -19.49
CA ASN A 344 -13.69 -0.76 -18.35
C ASN A 344 -13.55 0.76 -18.56
N ALA A 345 -13.12 1.21 -19.73
CA ALA A 345 -12.99 2.64 -20.05
C ALA A 345 -14.34 3.37 -19.94
N GLN A 346 -15.44 2.75 -20.39
CA GLN A 346 -16.79 3.30 -20.24
C GLN A 346 -17.20 3.47 -18.78
N LEU A 347 -16.93 2.47 -17.93
CA LEU A 347 -17.23 2.54 -16.49
C LEU A 347 -16.39 3.63 -15.81
N MET A 348 -15.11 3.76 -16.16
CA MET A 348 -14.24 4.82 -15.62
C MET A 348 -14.64 6.22 -16.11
N ALA A 349 -15.12 6.34 -17.35
CA ALA A 349 -15.69 7.60 -17.87
C ALA A 349 -16.98 7.99 -17.13
N SER A 350 -17.85 7.03 -16.80
CA SER A 350 -19.05 7.26 -15.97
C SER A 350 -18.65 7.73 -14.57
N LEU A 351 -17.64 7.10 -13.95
CA LEU A 351 -17.12 7.53 -12.64
C LEU A 351 -16.58 8.95 -12.67
N ALA A 352 -15.89 9.33 -13.74
CA ALA A 352 -15.35 10.68 -13.89
C ALA A 352 -16.46 11.73 -14.10
N LYS A 353 -17.45 11.42 -14.93
CA LYS A 353 -18.53 12.34 -15.33
C LYS A 353 -19.64 12.42 -14.28
N ASP A 354 -20.14 11.26 -13.86
CA ASP A 354 -21.38 11.16 -13.04
C ASP A 354 -21.08 10.83 -11.58
N GLY A 355 -19.81 10.54 -11.24
CA GLY A 355 -19.35 10.17 -9.90
C GLY A 355 -19.71 8.72 -9.52
N LYS A 356 -20.26 7.93 -10.45
CA LYS A 356 -20.67 6.55 -10.17
C LYS A 356 -20.70 5.67 -11.42
N TYR A 357 -20.69 4.35 -11.19
CA TYR A 357 -20.98 3.33 -12.21
C TYR A 357 -21.62 2.10 -11.55
N THR A 358 -22.27 1.27 -12.36
CA THR A 358 -22.84 -0.02 -11.93
C THR A 358 -22.25 -1.12 -12.79
N VAL A 359 -21.80 -2.21 -12.17
CA VAL A 359 -21.32 -3.41 -12.88
C VAL A 359 -22.49 -4.23 -13.40
N THR A 360 -22.27 -5.01 -14.47
CA THR A 360 -23.30 -5.90 -14.99
C THR A 360 -23.56 -7.09 -14.06
N PRO A 361 -24.71 -7.79 -14.19
CA PRO A 361 -24.97 -9.00 -13.39
C PRO A 361 -23.85 -10.04 -13.48
N GLU A 362 -23.30 -10.28 -14.67
CA GLU A 362 -22.21 -11.22 -14.89
C GLU A 362 -20.93 -10.79 -14.16
N MET A 363 -20.58 -9.50 -14.22
CA MET A 363 -19.45 -8.96 -13.45
C MET A 363 -19.70 -9.09 -11.95
N LYS A 364 -20.95 -8.95 -11.50
CA LYS A 364 -21.29 -9.10 -10.08
C LYS A 364 -21.12 -10.53 -9.58
N GLU A 365 -21.37 -11.53 -10.41
CA GLU A 365 -21.09 -12.93 -10.08
C GLU A 365 -19.60 -13.19 -9.83
N GLU A 366 -18.73 -12.58 -10.63
CA GLU A 366 -17.27 -12.65 -10.46
C GLU A 366 -16.78 -12.01 -9.12
N LEU A 367 -17.58 -11.09 -8.54
CA LEU A 367 -17.30 -10.53 -7.23
C LEU A 367 -17.63 -11.48 -6.06
N SER A 368 -18.21 -12.65 -6.29
CA SER A 368 -18.65 -13.59 -5.27
C SER A 368 -17.52 -14.11 -4.36
N VAL A 369 -16.26 -14.03 -4.79
CA VAL A 369 -15.08 -14.33 -3.97
C VAL A 369 -14.85 -13.28 -2.87
N PHE A 370 -15.35 -12.07 -3.05
CA PHE A 370 -15.26 -10.99 -2.09
C PHE A 370 -16.43 -11.00 -1.11
N TYR A 371 -16.16 -10.56 0.11
CA TYR A 371 -17.14 -10.17 1.11
C TYR A 371 -16.77 -8.77 1.60
N GLY A 372 -17.68 -7.83 1.53
CA GLY A 372 -17.47 -6.46 2.02
C GLY A 372 -18.24 -6.20 3.30
N ASN A 373 -17.62 -5.52 4.25
CA ASN A 373 -18.31 -4.94 5.41
C ASN A 373 -17.50 -3.73 5.94
N TYR A 374 -17.99 -3.06 6.97
CA TYR A 374 -17.33 -1.90 7.57
C TYR A 374 -17.38 -1.93 9.09
N THR A 375 -16.48 -1.20 9.72
CA THR A 375 -16.41 -0.98 11.16
C THR A 375 -16.43 0.53 11.42
N SER A 376 -17.29 0.99 12.33
CA SER A 376 -17.34 2.39 12.75
C SER A 376 -16.19 2.75 13.69
N GLU A 377 -15.98 4.06 13.92
CA GLU A 377 -14.96 4.55 14.86
C GLU A 377 -15.13 3.97 16.27
N LYS A 378 -16.38 3.91 16.74
CA LYS A 378 -16.70 3.33 18.05
C LYS A 378 -16.38 1.84 18.11
N GLU A 379 -16.84 1.08 17.13
CA GLU A 379 -16.54 -0.37 17.05
C GLU A 379 -15.04 -0.63 16.92
N THR A 380 -14.31 0.22 16.18
CA THR A 380 -12.84 0.13 16.05
C THR A 380 -12.16 0.22 17.42
N ALA A 381 -12.55 1.19 18.23
CA ALA A 381 -12.02 1.32 19.60
C ALA A 381 -12.38 0.12 20.49
N GLU A 382 -13.63 -0.35 20.40
CA GLU A 382 -14.08 -1.54 21.14
C GLU A 382 -13.27 -2.81 20.77
N VAL A 383 -12.96 -2.99 19.48
CA VAL A 383 -12.14 -4.11 18.99
C VAL A 383 -10.70 -4.04 19.53
N ILE A 384 -10.05 -2.87 19.51
CA ILE A 384 -8.70 -2.69 20.07
C ILE A 384 -8.70 -3.08 21.54
N LYS A 385 -9.64 -2.53 22.31
CA LYS A 385 -9.75 -2.77 23.74
C LYS A 385 -9.97 -4.26 24.03
N LYS A 386 -10.98 -4.85 23.39
CA LYS A 386 -11.35 -6.26 23.58
C LYS A 386 -10.18 -7.20 23.27
N LEU A 387 -9.54 -7.03 22.12
CA LEU A 387 -8.42 -7.90 21.73
C LEU A 387 -7.25 -7.81 22.72
N TYR A 388 -6.95 -6.60 23.20
CA TYR A 388 -5.94 -6.41 24.23
C TYR A 388 -6.32 -7.07 25.56
N GLU A 389 -7.55 -6.88 26.05
CA GLU A 389 -8.03 -7.47 27.31
C GLU A 389 -8.07 -9.00 27.26
N ASP A 390 -8.47 -9.59 26.13
CA ASP A 390 -8.61 -11.03 25.97
C ASP A 390 -7.28 -11.75 25.72
N THR A 391 -6.32 -11.10 25.05
CA THR A 391 -5.11 -11.79 24.55
C THR A 391 -3.78 -11.10 24.89
N GLY A 392 -3.80 -9.85 25.34
CA GLY A 392 -2.62 -9.00 25.49
C GLY A 392 -2.03 -8.49 24.17
N TYR A 393 -2.61 -8.87 23.02
CA TYR A 393 -2.13 -8.41 21.71
C TYR A 393 -2.74 -7.06 21.36
N ILE A 394 -1.88 -6.09 21.02
CA ILE A 394 -2.30 -4.73 20.69
C ILE A 394 -2.14 -4.52 19.19
N ILE A 395 -3.20 -4.05 18.54
CA ILE A 395 -3.26 -3.76 17.11
C ILE A 395 -3.51 -2.28 16.84
N ASP A 396 -3.16 -1.81 15.64
CA ASP A 396 -3.47 -0.46 15.19
C ASP A 396 -4.94 -0.32 14.74
N THR A 397 -5.35 0.91 14.52
CA THR A 397 -6.73 1.25 14.14
C THR A 397 -7.17 0.61 12.82
N HIS A 398 -6.29 0.51 11.82
CA HIS A 398 -6.61 -0.12 10.53
C HIS A 398 -6.82 -1.63 10.68
N THR A 399 -5.92 -2.28 11.41
CA THR A 399 -6.05 -3.72 11.72
C THR A 399 -7.31 -3.99 12.54
N ALA A 400 -7.68 -3.07 13.44
CA ALA A 400 -8.90 -3.18 14.22
C ALA A 400 -10.17 -3.10 13.37
N VAL A 401 -10.20 -2.23 12.35
CA VAL A 401 -11.27 -2.22 11.35
C VAL A 401 -11.41 -3.59 10.68
N ALA A 402 -10.29 -4.20 10.28
CA ALA A 402 -10.30 -5.52 9.65
C ALA A 402 -10.77 -6.63 10.61
N ALA A 403 -10.31 -6.61 11.85
CA ALA A 403 -10.73 -7.58 12.87
C ALA A 403 -12.24 -7.47 13.17
N GLY A 404 -12.77 -6.24 13.30
CA GLY A 404 -14.21 -6.02 13.49
C GLY A 404 -15.07 -6.47 12.30
N VAL A 405 -14.59 -6.29 11.08
CA VAL A 405 -15.25 -6.83 9.88
C VAL A 405 -15.19 -8.35 9.86
N TYR A 406 -14.11 -8.98 10.33
CA TYR A 406 -14.02 -10.42 10.43
C TYR A 406 -15.03 -10.99 11.45
N ASP A 407 -15.23 -10.33 12.57
CA ASP A 407 -16.27 -10.73 13.53
C ASP A 407 -17.65 -10.69 12.90
N LYS A 408 -17.99 -9.60 12.21
CA LYS A 408 -19.26 -9.48 11.45
C LYS A 408 -19.39 -10.54 10.35
N TYR A 409 -18.30 -10.93 9.69
CA TYR A 409 -18.30 -12.02 8.72
C TYR A 409 -18.65 -13.35 9.37
N LYS A 410 -18.04 -13.70 10.51
CA LYS A 410 -18.34 -14.92 11.27
C LYS A 410 -19.82 -14.95 11.70
N GLU A 411 -20.33 -13.84 12.21
CA GLU A 411 -21.74 -13.72 12.60
C GLU A 411 -22.70 -13.90 11.43
N ALA A 412 -22.40 -13.28 10.28
CA ALA A 412 -23.27 -13.30 9.12
C ALA A 412 -23.27 -14.66 8.39
N THR A 413 -22.16 -15.38 8.39
CA THR A 413 -21.96 -16.60 7.58
C THR A 413 -21.94 -17.88 8.40
N GLY A 414 -21.68 -17.81 9.71
CA GLY A 414 -21.42 -18.96 10.56
C GLY A 414 -20.05 -19.63 10.32
N ASP A 415 -19.21 -19.05 9.46
CA ASP A 415 -17.88 -19.60 9.14
C ASP A 415 -16.87 -19.28 10.25
N THR A 416 -16.77 -20.18 11.21
CA THR A 416 -15.79 -20.15 12.30
C THR A 416 -14.68 -21.18 12.14
N ALA A 417 -14.76 -22.01 11.09
CA ALA A 417 -13.84 -23.14 10.87
C ALA A 417 -12.69 -22.80 9.91
N THR A 418 -12.93 -21.97 8.92
CA THR A 418 -11.92 -21.61 7.92
C THR A 418 -10.81 -20.78 8.56
N LYS A 419 -9.56 -21.24 8.44
CA LYS A 419 -8.40 -20.49 8.92
C LYS A 419 -8.35 -19.12 8.24
N THR A 420 -8.14 -18.08 9.04
CA THR A 420 -8.23 -16.70 8.55
C THR A 420 -6.95 -15.94 8.83
N VAL A 421 -6.44 -15.27 7.80
CA VAL A 421 -5.31 -14.33 7.87
C VAL A 421 -5.85 -12.90 7.82
N ILE A 422 -5.52 -12.08 8.79
CA ILE A 422 -5.84 -10.65 8.84
C ILE A 422 -4.56 -9.88 8.51
N ALA A 423 -4.58 -9.06 7.47
CA ALA A 423 -3.47 -8.17 7.15
C ALA A 423 -3.34 -7.08 8.22
N SER A 424 -2.29 -7.16 9.04
CA SER A 424 -1.96 -6.16 10.05
C SER A 424 -1.04 -5.11 9.43
N THR A 425 -1.63 -3.99 9.02
CA THR A 425 -1.04 -3.07 8.04
C THR A 425 -0.21 -1.95 8.65
N ALA A 426 -0.30 -1.72 9.95
CA ALA A 426 0.54 -0.76 10.65
C ALA A 426 0.84 -1.21 12.08
N SER A 427 1.98 -0.77 12.60
CA SER A 427 2.30 -0.92 14.01
C SER A 427 1.38 -0.03 14.86
N PRO A 428 0.93 -0.49 16.05
CA PRO A 428 0.18 0.35 16.99
C PRO A 428 0.97 1.60 17.41
N PHE A 429 2.29 1.57 17.37
CA PHE A 429 3.14 2.73 17.65
C PHE A 429 3.01 3.88 16.63
N LYS A 430 2.46 3.61 15.46
CA LYS A 430 2.22 4.66 14.46
C LYS A 430 0.98 5.50 14.77
N PHE A 431 0.02 4.91 15.44
CA PHE A 431 -1.25 5.51 15.84
C PHE A 431 -1.45 5.45 17.36
N THR A 432 -0.36 5.64 18.10
CA THR A 432 -0.27 5.40 19.55
C THR A 432 -1.40 6.08 20.31
N ARG A 433 -1.71 7.34 20.03
CA ARG A 433 -2.78 8.06 20.71
C ARG A 433 -4.12 7.37 20.56
N SER A 434 -4.57 7.13 19.34
CA SER A 434 -5.86 6.46 19.07
C SER A 434 -5.93 5.07 19.69
N VAL A 435 -4.83 4.33 19.69
CA VAL A 435 -4.75 2.98 20.29
C VAL A 435 -4.84 3.07 21.82
N MET A 436 -4.10 3.98 22.45
CA MET A 436 -4.08 4.11 23.90
C MET A 436 -5.41 4.66 24.45
N ASP A 437 -6.01 5.64 23.76
CA ASP A 437 -7.33 6.18 24.11
C ASP A 437 -8.42 5.10 24.00
N ALA A 438 -8.33 4.21 23.01
CA ALA A 438 -9.24 3.07 22.88
C ALA A 438 -9.10 2.06 24.03
N ILE A 439 -7.90 1.82 24.52
CA ILE A 439 -7.64 0.90 25.65
C ILE A 439 -8.18 1.49 26.95
N ASP A 440 -7.78 2.73 27.28
CA ASP A 440 -8.22 3.41 28.51
C ASP A 440 -8.13 4.94 28.35
N PRO A 441 -9.25 5.68 28.52
CA PRO A 441 -9.29 7.15 28.44
C PRO A 441 -8.35 7.90 29.41
N LYS A 442 -7.82 7.22 30.45
CA LYS A 442 -6.85 7.84 31.39
C LYS A 442 -5.58 8.33 30.69
N TYR A 443 -5.28 7.79 29.52
CA TYR A 443 -4.07 8.13 28.75
C TYR A 443 -4.21 9.42 27.94
N ASP A 444 -5.40 9.98 27.78
CA ASP A 444 -5.68 11.16 26.93
C ASP A 444 -4.83 12.41 27.27
N SER A 445 -4.48 12.59 28.55
CA SER A 445 -3.66 13.73 29.01
C SER A 445 -2.15 13.60 28.76
N MET A 446 -1.67 12.43 28.31
CA MET A 446 -0.25 12.17 28.06
C MET A 446 0.23 12.75 26.73
N THR A 447 1.50 13.09 26.67
CA THR A 447 2.16 13.45 25.40
C THR A 447 2.36 12.23 24.51
N ASP A 448 2.55 12.42 23.21
CA ASP A 448 2.69 11.30 22.27
C ASP A 448 3.84 10.36 22.60
N PHE A 449 4.98 10.88 23.07
CA PHE A 449 6.12 10.03 23.46
C PHE A 449 5.95 9.34 24.82
N GLU A 450 5.21 9.94 25.75
CA GLU A 450 4.80 9.26 26.98
C GLU A 450 3.85 8.10 26.66
N LEU A 451 2.91 8.31 25.73
CA LEU A 451 2.05 7.24 25.23
C LEU A 451 2.82 6.10 24.56
N VAL A 452 3.87 6.41 23.79
CA VAL A 452 4.78 5.39 23.22
C VAL A 452 5.41 4.53 24.30
N ASP A 453 5.91 5.15 25.37
CA ASP A 453 6.54 4.43 26.50
C ASP A 453 5.53 3.57 27.26
N GLU A 454 4.31 4.08 27.47
CA GLU A 454 3.23 3.29 28.10
C GLU A 454 2.75 2.16 27.21
N LEU A 455 2.59 2.38 25.90
CA LEU A 455 2.23 1.32 24.95
C LEU A 455 3.25 0.17 24.96
N SER A 456 4.54 0.51 24.99
CA SER A 456 5.63 -0.46 25.08
C SER A 456 5.51 -1.33 26.35
N LYS A 457 5.21 -0.70 27.49
CA LYS A 457 5.00 -1.42 28.77
C LYS A 457 3.75 -2.31 28.71
N LEU A 458 2.63 -1.80 28.22
CA LEU A 458 1.36 -2.54 28.14
C LEU A 458 1.47 -3.78 27.24
N GLY A 459 2.05 -3.61 26.05
CA GLY A 459 2.20 -4.69 25.07
C GLY A 459 3.40 -5.60 25.34
N ASN A 460 4.27 -5.24 26.31
CA ASN A 460 5.57 -5.87 26.52
C ASN A 460 6.35 -6.03 25.21
N VAL A 461 6.36 -4.98 24.40
CA VAL A 461 7.03 -4.91 23.09
C VAL A 461 8.01 -3.75 23.06
N LYS A 462 9.14 -3.96 22.40
CA LYS A 462 10.14 -2.90 22.22
C LYS A 462 9.57 -1.79 21.34
N VAL A 463 9.84 -0.53 21.72
CA VAL A 463 9.56 0.61 20.83
C VAL A 463 10.33 0.43 19.52
N PRO A 464 9.67 0.52 18.35
CA PRO A 464 10.36 0.40 17.07
C PRO A 464 11.44 1.45 16.88
N ASN A 465 12.54 1.10 16.24
CA ASN A 465 13.63 2.03 15.95
C ASN A 465 13.14 3.27 15.19
N ALA A 466 12.16 3.10 14.30
CA ALA A 466 11.53 4.21 13.56
C ALA A 466 10.87 5.29 14.45
N ILE A 467 10.54 4.96 15.68
CA ILE A 467 9.99 5.90 16.69
C ILE A 467 11.10 6.42 17.62
N GLU A 468 12.01 5.53 18.09
CA GLU A 468 13.13 5.94 18.94
C GLU A 468 14.05 6.93 18.22
N GLU A 469 14.37 6.68 16.96
CA GLU A 469 15.26 7.54 16.17
C GLU A 469 14.75 8.96 16.01
N ILE A 470 13.43 9.18 16.02
CA ILE A 470 12.86 10.51 15.86
C ILE A 470 12.68 11.26 17.17
N ARG A 471 12.76 10.58 18.33
CA ARG A 471 12.47 11.16 19.66
C ARG A 471 13.28 12.44 19.89
N ASP A 472 14.58 12.40 19.65
CA ASP A 472 15.51 13.53 19.84
C ASP A 472 16.17 13.97 18.51
N ALA A 473 15.62 13.51 17.35
CA ALA A 473 16.22 13.81 16.07
C ALA A 473 16.12 15.29 15.71
N LYS A 474 17.20 15.80 15.11
CA LYS A 474 17.26 17.16 14.58
C LYS A 474 16.39 17.29 13.34
N ILE A 475 15.64 18.39 13.25
CA ILE A 475 14.90 18.76 12.04
C ILE A 475 15.89 19.05 10.91
N LEU A 476 15.74 18.35 9.79
CA LEU A 476 16.58 18.46 8.59
C LEU A 476 15.88 19.23 7.48
N HIS A 477 14.55 19.17 7.44
CA HIS A 477 13.74 19.79 6.40
C HIS A 477 12.82 20.84 7.03
N ASN A 478 12.91 22.09 6.55
CA ASN A 478 12.13 23.20 7.07
C ASN A 478 11.54 24.09 5.97
N THR A 479 11.58 23.63 4.72
CA THR A 479 11.03 24.36 3.58
C THR A 479 9.51 24.37 3.65
N VAL A 480 8.92 25.55 3.47
CA VAL A 480 7.47 25.76 3.36
C VAL A 480 7.19 26.64 2.16
N CYS A 481 6.12 26.40 1.42
CA CYS A 481 5.69 27.23 0.31
C CYS A 481 4.16 27.28 0.20
N ASP A 482 3.67 28.22 -0.60
CA ASP A 482 2.28 28.26 -1.03
C ASP A 482 2.06 27.27 -2.19
N VAL A 483 0.82 26.85 -2.42
CA VAL A 483 0.47 25.84 -3.42
C VAL A 483 0.91 26.26 -4.83
N ASP A 484 0.77 27.54 -5.18
CA ASP A 484 1.19 28.11 -6.47
C ASP A 484 2.71 28.21 -6.64
N GLN A 485 3.49 28.03 -5.57
CA GLN A 485 4.96 28.04 -5.58
C GLN A 485 5.58 26.64 -5.61
N MET A 486 4.78 25.58 -5.63
CA MET A 486 5.28 24.20 -5.55
C MET A 486 6.20 23.88 -6.73
N GLU A 487 5.85 24.26 -7.98
CA GLU A 487 6.68 24.02 -9.16
C GLU A 487 8.03 24.74 -9.06
N ASN A 488 8.03 26.03 -8.70
CA ASN A 488 9.27 26.78 -8.50
C ASN A 488 10.14 26.17 -7.39
N THR A 489 9.52 25.63 -6.36
CA THR A 489 10.23 24.95 -5.27
C THR A 489 10.90 23.66 -5.75
N VAL A 490 10.23 22.88 -6.61
CA VAL A 490 10.83 21.69 -7.27
C VAL A 490 12.05 22.10 -8.09
N LYS A 491 11.88 23.07 -8.98
CA LYS A 491 13.00 23.58 -9.82
C LYS A 491 14.18 24.01 -8.97
N LYS A 492 13.94 24.81 -7.94
CA LYS A 492 14.97 25.31 -7.02
C LYS A 492 15.71 24.18 -6.29
N MET A 493 15.00 23.16 -5.80
CA MET A 493 15.61 22.01 -5.10
C MET A 493 16.52 21.21 -6.02
N LEU A 494 16.15 21.08 -7.29
CA LEU A 494 16.89 20.34 -8.30
C LEU A 494 17.94 21.21 -9.04
N GLY A 495 18.06 22.49 -8.71
CA GLY A 495 18.99 23.42 -9.38
C GLY A 495 18.63 23.73 -10.82
N VAL A 496 17.36 23.56 -11.21
CA VAL A 496 16.82 23.86 -12.55
C VAL A 496 16.37 25.31 -12.59
N GLN A 497 16.77 26.04 -13.65
CA GLN A 497 16.43 27.46 -13.86
C GLN A 497 15.13 27.62 -14.65
#